data_047caa9a06d105862fd10e0437a06ac4
#
_entry.id   047caa9a06d105862fd10e0437a06ac4
#
_cell.length_a   1.000
_cell.length_b   1.000
_cell.length_c   1.000
_cell.angle_alpha   90.00
_cell.angle_beta   90.00
_cell.angle_gamma   90.00
#
_symmetry.space_group_name_H-M   'P 1'
#
loop_
_entity.id
_entity.type
_entity.pdbx_description
1 polymer ?
#
loop_
_entity_poly.entity_id
_entity_poly.type
_entity_poly.pdbx_seq_one_letter_code
_entity_poly.pdbx_strand_id
1 'polypeptide(L)'
;MNKPVELKAVPSVPLWIDGKQQDASSTRAGDITNPATGQVTRRVPFCNAADIDAAVQAASRAFPGWRDTPPLRRARILMKFRELLDANKDELAKLITAEHGKTLADAAGSVQRGVEVVEFAMGIPHLVKGEYSEEVGTGVDCHSVRQPLGVCAGITPFNFPVMVPLWMFPVALACGNTFVLKPSEKVPSASMLMAELLKQAGLPDGVFNVVHGDKDAVDALLNHPGVKAISFVGSTPIAKYIYETAAKNGKRVQALGGAKNHAVVLPDADFEFAADALIGAAYGSAGERCMAISAVVAVGESADPLIAKLKDKASKLKIGAGDSKVDGKEMDMGPLVTCAHRDKVADYVDKGVAEGAKLVLDGRTHKSAGDGFFLGASLFDNVTPDMTIYKDEIFGPVLIVLRVKTLDEAIKMINANQYANGTAVFTRSGGAARKFEREIEVGMVGVNVPIPVPIAFYSFGGWRNSLFGDQHVHGMEGVRFYTRGKVITTRWPDANALPAGFNMPTLG
;
A
#
# COMPACT_ATOMS: atom_id res chain seq x y z
N MET A 1 27.74 -46.94 -7.37
CA MET A 1 28.23 -45.55 -7.44
C MET A 1 27.02 -44.64 -7.62
N ASN A 2 26.57 -44.00 -6.53
CA ASN A 2 25.48 -43.04 -6.60
C ASN A 2 25.98 -41.80 -7.35
N LYS A 3 25.37 -41.45 -8.49
CA LYS A 3 25.61 -40.16 -9.16
C LYS A 3 25.23 -39.04 -8.18
N PRO A 4 26.06 -37.99 -8.05
CA PRO A 4 25.68 -36.82 -7.30
C PRO A 4 24.36 -36.27 -7.87
N VAL A 5 23.39 -35.99 -7.02
CA VAL A 5 22.18 -35.25 -7.41
C VAL A 5 22.66 -33.85 -7.77
N GLU A 6 22.63 -33.51 -9.06
CA GLU A 6 22.81 -32.12 -9.48
C GLU A 6 21.69 -31.27 -8.89
N LEU A 7 22.01 -30.48 -7.88
CA LEU A 7 21.12 -29.46 -7.38
C LEU A 7 20.91 -28.46 -8.52
N LYS A 8 19.72 -28.46 -9.14
CA LYS A 8 19.35 -27.42 -10.11
C LYS A 8 19.52 -26.07 -9.45
N ALA A 9 20.28 -25.18 -10.06
CA ALA A 9 20.47 -23.82 -9.58
C ALA A 9 19.09 -23.16 -9.44
N VAL A 10 18.82 -22.57 -8.27
CA VAL A 10 17.58 -21.84 -8.01
C VAL A 10 17.56 -20.60 -8.91
N PRO A 11 16.49 -20.36 -9.71
CA PRO A 11 16.47 -19.25 -10.67
C PRO A 11 16.48 -17.89 -9.95
N SER A 12 17.21 -16.94 -10.53
CA SER A 12 17.25 -15.55 -10.04
C SER A 12 16.17 -14.71 -10.72
N VAL A 13 15.62 -13.73 -9.99
CA VAL A 13 14.73 -12.70 -10.53
C VAL A 13 15.61 -11.62 -11.17
N PRO A 14 15.45 -11.31 -12.47
CA PRO A 14 16.23 -10.27 -13.14
C PRO A 14 15.78 -8.86 -12.68
N LEU A 15 16.57 -7.83 -13.00
CA LEU A 15 16.15 -6.44 -13.00
C LEU A 15 15.38 -6.13 -14.29
N TRP A 16 14.59 -5.05 -14.28
CA TRP A 16 14.00 -4.48 -15.48
C TRP A 16 14.50 -3.06 -15.66
N ILE A 17 15.41 -2.86 -16.59
CA ILE A 17 16.01 -1.53 -16.83
C ILE A 17 16.02 -1.28 -18.34
N ASP A 18 15.61 -0.07 -18.75
CA ASP A 18 15.62 0.37 -20.13
C ASP A 18 14.84 -0.58 -21.07
N GLY A 19 13.67 -1.02 -20.61
CA GLY A 19 12.74 -1.86 -21.39
C GLY A 19 13.17 -3.32 -21.56
N LYS A 20 14.12 -3.83 -20.80
CA LYS A 20 14.61 -5.21 -20.89
C LYS A 20 15.00 -5.79 -19.54
N GLN A 21 14.96 -7.12 -19.45
CA GLN A 21 15.52 -7.86 -18.33
C GLN A 21 17.05 -7.84 -18.39
N GLN A 22 17.67 -7.71 -17.23
CA GLN A 22 19.13 -7.82 -17.09
C GLN A 22 19.52 -8.30 -15.70
N ASP A 23 20.70 -8.89 -15.57
CA ASP A 23 21.24 -9.30 -14.29
C ASP A 23 21.72 -8.09 -13.49
N ALA A 24 21.67 -8.19 -12.16
CA ALA A 24 22.31 -7.22 -11.29
C ALA A 24 23.83 -7.35 -11.33
N SER A 25 24.54 -6.24 -11.18
CA SER A 25 26.01 -6.26 -11.04
C SER A 25 26.44 -6.74 -9.65
N SER A 26 25.56 -6.67 -8.67
CA SER A 26 25.79 -7.14 -7.30
C SER A 26 25.74 -8.66 -7.22
N THR A 27 26.65 -9.24 -6.41
CA THR A 27 26.67 -10.68 -6.09
C THR A 27 25.82 -11.02 -4.84
N ARG A 28 25.32 -10.00 -4.13
CA ARG A 28 24.43 -10.19 -2.96
C ARG A 28 23.03 -10.56 -3.42
N ALA A 29 22.44 -11.55 -2.76
CA ALA A 29 21.07 -11.98 -3.05
C ALA A 29 20.38 -12.48 -1.78
N GLY A 30 19.05 -12.44 -1.79
CA GLY A 30 18.18 -13.04 -0.79
C GLY A 30 17.38 -14.20 -1.38
N ASP A 31 16.78 -15.01 -0.51
CA ASP A 31 15.93 -16.12 -0.90
C ASP A 31 14.46 -15.71 -0.93
N ILE A 32 13.75 -16.17 -1.96
CA ILE A 32 12.29 -16.09 -2.07
C ILE A 32 11.75 -17.46 -1.73
N THR A 33 10.91 -17.53 -0.71
CA THR A 33 10.31 -18.77 -0.23
C THR A 33 8.85 -18.87 -0.63
N ASN A 34 8.36 -20.09 -0.86
CA ASN A 34 6.93 -20.35 -0.85
C ASN A 34 6.48 -20.52 0.61
N PRO A 35 5.68 -19.61 1.15
CA PRO A 35 5.29 -19.65 2.57
C PRO A 35 4.47 -20.88 2.97
N ALA A 36 3.78 -21.53 2.01
CA ALA A 36 2.98 -22.73 2.25
C ALA A 36 3.84 -23.99 2.43
N THR A 37 5.08 -23.98 1.93
CA THR A 37 5.99 -25.15 2.00
C THR A 37 7.30 -24.86 2.72
N GLY A 38 7.63 -23.59 2.98
CA GLY A 38 8.92 -23.17 3.52
C GLY A 38 10.10 -23.30 2.53
N GLN A 39 9.86 -23.76 1.32
CA GLN A 39 10.92 -24.02 0.33
C GLN A 39 11.35 -22.75 -0.38
N VAL A 40 12.66 -22.61 -0.61
CA VAL A 40 13.23 -21.56 -1.49
C VAL A 40 12.91 -21.88 -2.94
N THR A 41 12.21 -20.97 -3.61
CA THR A 41 11.77 -21.14 -5.01
C THR A 41 12.58 -20.32 -6.00
N ARG A 42 13.07 -19.15 -5.58
CA ARG A 42 13.85 -18.21 -6.38
C ARG A 42 14.86 -17.48 -5.52
N ARG A 43 15.77 -16.74 -6.18
CA ARG A 43 16.64 -15.75 -5.55
C ARG A 43 16.35 -14.36 -6.08
N VAL A 44 16.50 -13.35 -5.24
CA VAL A 44 16.37 -11.95 -5.62
C VAL A 44 17.71 -11.25 -5.40
N PRO A 45 18.25 -10.53 -6.41
CA PRO A 45 19.49 -9.80 -6.24
C PRO A 45 19.29 -8.58 -5.32
N PHE A 46 20.30 -8.27 -4.53
CA PHE A 46 20.35 -7.03 -3.74
C PHE A 46 21.24 -6.03 -4.48
N CYS A 47 20.59 -5.13 -5.22
CA CYS A 47 21.23 -4.09 -6.02
C CYS A 47 22.20 -3.25 -5.20
N ASN A 48 23.33 -2.93 -5.77
CA ASN A 48 24.26 -1.93 -5.27
C ASN A 48 23.97 -0.53 -5.85
N ALA A 49 24.77 0.46 -5.48
CA ALA A 49 24.59 1.83 -5.96
C ALA A 49 24.71 1.98 -7.48
N ALA A 50 25.53 1.14 -8.15
CA ALA A 50 25.69 1.18 -9.60
C ALA A 50 24.45 0.66 -10.33
N ASP A 51 23.82 -0.42 -9.83
CA ASP A 51 22.55 -0.92 -10.38
C ASP A 51 21.44 0.13 -10.28
N ILE A 52 21.37 0.81 -9.13
CA ILE A 52 20.39 1.88 -8.88
C ILE A 52 20.66 3.08 -9.80
N ASP A 53 21.93 3.49 -9.94
CA ASP A 53 22.31 4.58 -10.86
C ASP A 53 21.92 4.24 -12.30
N ALA A 54 22.18 3.02 -12.76
CA ALA A 54 21.81 2.58 -14.11
C ALA A 54 20.30 2.72 -14.37
N ALA A 55 19.45 2.34 -13.42
CA ALA A 55 18.01 2.48 -13.53
C ALA A 55 17.57 3.95 -13.53
N VAL A 56 18.14 4.78 -12.65
CA VAL A 56 17.81 6.21 -12.58
C VAL A 56 18.32 6.96 -13.82
N GLN A 57 19.47 6.58 -14.39
CA GLN A 57 19.98 7.15 -15.64
C GLN A 57 19.08 6.78 -16.82
N ALA A 58 18.62 5.51 -16.92
CA ALA A 58 17.65 5.09 -17.93
C ALA A 58 16.36 5.93 -17.84
N ALA A 59 15.81 6.07 -16.63
CA ALA A 59 14.64 6.89 -16.36
C ALA A 59 14.87 8.38 -16.72
N SER A 60 16.04 8.91 -16.42
CA SER A 60 16.40 10.31 -16.72
C SER A 60 16.51 10.58 -18.22
N ARG A 61 17.09 9.64 -18.97
CA ARG A 61 17.16 9.74 -20.45
C ARG A 61 15.77 9.68 -21.09
N ALA A 62 14.89 8.85 -20.59
CA ALA A 62 13.53 8.69 -21.12
C ALA A 62 12.61 9.87 -20.75
N PHE A 63 12.90 10.58 -19.66
CA PHE A 63 12.02 11.61 -19.11
C PHE A 63 11.64 12.73 -20.09
N PRO A 64 12.55 13.39 -20.84
CA PRO A 64 12.17 14.48 -21.74
C PRO A 64 11.13 14.04 -22.79
N GLY A 65 11.36 12.91 -23.46
CA GLY A 65 10.43 12.40 -24.47
C GLY A 65 9.07 11.99 -23.88
N TRP A 66 9.08 11.41 -22.67
CA TRP A 66 7.85 11.04 -21.99
C TRP A 66 7.07 12.24 -21.46
N ARG A 67 7.75 13.22 -20.88
CA ARG A 67 7.17 14.52 -20.48
C ARG A 67 6.45 15.20 -21.64
N ASP A 68 7.08 15.22 -22.80
CA ASP A 68 6.59 15.91 -23.99
C ASP A 68 5.53 15.08 -24.76
N THR A 69 5.32 13.81 -24.36
CA THR A 69 4.23 12.97 -24.89
C THR A 69 2.88 13.54 -24.42
N PRO A 70 1.94 13.83 -25.34
CA PRO A 70 0.64 14.38 -24.99
C PRO A 70 -0.09 13.53 -23.95
N PRO A 71 -0.78 14.16 -22.96
CA PRO A 71 -1.46 13.42 -21.87
C PRO A 71 -2.41 12.32 -22.37
N LEU A 72 -3.14 12.58 -23.45
CA LEU A 72 -4.05 11.57 -24.04
C LEU A 72 -3.30 10.36 -24.62
N ARG A 73 -2.11 10.54 -25.17
CA ARG A 73 -1.28 9.40 -25.63
C ARG A 73 -0.80 8.56 -24.46
N ARG A 74 -0.37 9.19 -23.35
CA ARG A 74 -0.01 8.48 -22.12
C ARG A 74 -1.20 7.69 -21.57
N ALA A 75 -2.39 8.30 -21.55
CA ALA A 75 -3.61 7.62 -21.12
C ALA A 75 -3.95 6.39 -21.99
N ARG A 76 -3.78 6.46 -23.31
CA ARG A 76 -4.02 5.32 -24.23
C ARG A 76 -3.08 4.14 -23.94
N ILE A 77 -1.83 4.37 -23.59
CA ILE A 77 -0.90 3.33 -23.15
C ILE A 77 -1.41 2.68 -21.87
N LEU A 78 -1.87 3.48 -20.89
CA LEU A 78 -2.46 2.95 -19.66
C LEU A 78 -3.77 2.19 -19.89
N MET A 79 -4.60 2.60 -20.87
CA MET A 79 -5.78 1.82 -21.30
C MET A 79 -5.38 0.43 -21.77
N LYS A 80 -4.34 0.36 -22.64
CA LYS A 80 -3.82 -0.93 -23.10
C LYS A 80 -3.22 -1.77 -21.98
N PHE A 81 -2.49 -1.12 -21.06
CA PHE A 81 -1.95 -1.78 -19.88
C PHE A 81 -3.06 -2.36 -18.99
N ARG A 82 -4.16 -1.61 -18.77
CA ARG A 82 -5.34 -2.08 -18.05
C ARG A 82 -5.93 -3.35 -18.65
N GLU A 83 -6.10 -3.40 -19.98
CA GLU A 83 -6.58 -4.59 -20.71
C GLU A 83 -5.64 -5.79 -20.49
N LEU A 84 -4.33 -5.56 -20.56
CA LEU A 84 -3.32 -6.60 -20.33
C LEU A 84 -3.30 -7.08 -18.88
N LEU A 85 -3.52 -6.22 -17.91
CA LEU A 85 -3.65 -6.62 -16.50
C LEU A 85 -4.87 -7.53 -16.31
N ASP A 86 -6.02 -7.20 -16.88
CA ASP A 86 -7.22 -8.05 -16.81
C ASP A 86 -6.98 -9.42 -17.45
N ALA A 87 -6.35 -9.44 -18.62
CA ALA A 87 -6.04 -10.69 -19.33
C ALA A 87 -5.02 -11.57 -18.57
N ASN A 88 -4.19 -10.99 -17.70
CA ASN A 88 -3.19 -11.71 -16.92
C ASN A 88 -3.51 -11.74 -15.41
N LYS A 89 -4.74 -11.45 -15.00
CA LYS A 89 -5.16 -11.37 -13.61
C LYS A 89 -4.90 -12.66 -12.84
N ASP A 90 -5.20 -13.80 -13.43
CA ASP A 90 -5.02 -15.10 -12.79
C ASP A 90 -3.52 -15.43 -12.62
N GLU A 91 -2.68 -15.07 -13.58
CA GLU A 91 -1.24 -15.29 -13.47
C GLU A 91 -0.62 -14.40 -12.40
N LEU A 92 -1.02 -13.13 -12.33
CA LEU A 92 -0.63 -12.22 -11.24
C LEU A 92 -1.08 -12.78 -9.89
N ALA A 93 -2.31 -13.31 -9.78
CA ALA A 93 -2.82 -13.90 -8.54
C ALA A 93 -1.99 -15.13 -8.13
N LYS A 94 -1.62 -16.02 -9.06
CA LYS A 94 -0.76 -17.17 -8.79
C LYS A 94 0.63 -16.76 -8.30
N LEU A 95 1.26 -15.77 -8.94
CA LEU A 95 2.55 -15.23 -8.48
C LEU A 95 2.47 -14.68 -7.06
N ILE A 96 1.41 -13.93 -6.75
CA ILE A 96 1.17 -13.41 -5.40
C ILE A 96 1.02 -14.56 -4.40
N THR A 97 0.17 -15.54 -4.69
CA THR A 97 -0.06 -16.68 -3.79
C THR A 97 1.20 -17.49 -3.55
N ALA A 98 2.00 -17.72 -4.60
CA ALA A 98 3.24 -18.48 -4.51
C ALA A 98 4.32 -17.83 -3.63
N GLU A 99 4.42 -16.50 -3.63
CA GLU A 99 5.47 -15.77 -2.90
C GLU A 99 4.97 -15.16 -1.57
N HIS A 100 3.68 -14.83 -1.46
CA HIS A 100 3.08 -14.25 -0.25
C HIS A 100 2.35 -15.29 0.61
N GLY A 101 1.70 -16.29 -0.01
CA GLY A 101 0.91 -17.30 0.69
C GLY A 101 -0.58 -17.01 0.81
N LYS A 102 -1.07 -15.81 0.52
CA LYS A 102 -2.52 -15.50 0.57
C LYS A 102 -3.32 -16.33 -0.44
N THR A 103 -4.62 -16.49 -0.20
CA THR A 103 -5.49 -17.26 -1.08
C THR A 103 -5.56 -16.65 -2.49
N LEU A 104 -5.82 -17.49 -3.51
CA LEU A 104 -5.99 -17.02 -4.89
C LEU A 104 -7.10 -15.99 -5.02
N ALA A 105 -8.20 -16.16 -4.29
CA ALA A 105 -9.32 -15.22 -4.28
C ALA A 105 -8.89 -13.84 -3.73
N ASP A 106 -8.14 -13.81 -2.61
CA ASP A 106 -7.63 -12.57 -2.03
C ASP A 106 -6.59 -11.91 -2.95
N ALA A 107 -5.72 -12.72 -3.56
CA ALA A 107 -4.74 -12.25 -4.53
C ALA A 107 -5.42 -11.61 -5.75
N ALA A 108 -6.42 -12.27 -6.35
CA ALA A 108 -7.18 -11.74 -7.48
C ALA A 108 -7.96 -10.46 -7.11
N GLY A 109 -8.54 -10.41 -5.91
CA GLY A 109 -9.18 -9.21 -5.37
C GLY A 109 -8.21 -8.04 -5.23
N SER A 110 -6.98 -8.30 -4.77
CA SER A 110 -5.95 -7.26 -4.65
C SER A 110 -5.46 -6.75 -6.02
N VAL A 111 -5.36 -7.62 -7.03
CA VAL A 111 -5.08 -7.21 -8.41
C VAL A 111 -6.17 -6.29 -8.92
N GLN A 112 -7.46 -6.66 -8.72
CA GLN A 112 -8.61 -5.85 -9.13
C GLN A 112 -8.57 -4.44 -8.53
N ARG A 113 -8.28 -4.31 -7.23
CA ARG A 113 -8.16 -3.01 -6.57
C ARG A 113 -7.00 -2.18 -7.13
N GLY A 114 -5.94 -2.81 -7.59
CA GLY A 114 -4.85 -2.13 -8.31
C GLY A 114 -5.27 -1.64 -9.70
N VAL A 115 -6.03 -2.47 -10.45
CA VAL A 115 -6.57 -2.12 -11.78
C VAL A 115 -7.47 -0.89 -11.70
N GLU A 116 -8.30 -0.75 -10.67
CA GLU A 116 -9.15 0.44 -10.47
C GLU A 116 -8.33 1.75 -10.38
N VAL A 117 -7.10 1.71 -9.83
CA VAL A 117 -6.23 2.89 -9.82
C VAL A 117 -5.63 3.17 -11.21
N VAL A 118 -5.37 2.14 -12.00
CA VAL A 118 -5.00 2.34 -13.42
C VAL A 118 -6.14 3.00 -14.18
N GLU A 119 -7.39 2.59 -13.95
CA GLU A 119 -8.59 3.21 -14.53
C GLU A 119 -8.71 4.69 -14.13
N PHE A 120 -8.49 5.02 -12.86
CA PHE A 120 -8.40 6.41 -12.42
C PHE A 120 -7.27 7.16 -13.17
N ALA A 121 -6.09 6.54 -13.31
CA ALA A 121 -4.96 7.17 -13.98
C ALA A 121 -5.22 7.47 -15.47
N MET A 122 -6.07 6.70 -16.14
CA MET A 122 -6.49 6.97 -17.52
C MET A 122 -7.27 8.30 -17.63
N GLY A 123 -7.95 8.73 -16.56
CA GLY A 123 -8.67 10.01 -16.48
C GLY A 123 -7.79 11.24 -16.14
N ILE A 124 -6.52 11.06 -15.81
CA ILE A 124 -5.61 12.15 -15.39
C ILE A 124 -5.50 13.30 -16.40
N PRO A 125 -5.63 13.11 -17.72
CA PRO A 125 -5.66 14.25 -18.65
C PRO A 125 -6.68 15.33 -18.29
N HIS A 126 -7.79 14.97 -17.65
CA HIS A 126 -8.81 15.91 -17.17
C HIS A 126 -8.41 16.60 -15.86
N LEU A 127 -7.50 16.01 -15.07
CA LEU A 127 -7.12 16.44 -13.72
C LEU A 127 -5.84 17.30 -13.70
N VAL A 128 -5.03 17.23 -14.75
CA VAL A 128 -3.79 18.04 -14.88
C VAL A 128 -4.02 19.37 -15.59
N LYS A 129 -5.28 19.73 -15.89
CA LYS A 129 -5.63 21.03 -16.41
C LYS A 129 -5.26 22.14 -15.41
N GLY A 130 -4.81 23.27 -15.93
CA GLY A 130 -4.61 24.48 -15.15
C GLY A 130 -5.85 25.38 -15.16
N GLU A 131 -5.72 26.50 -14.52
CA GLU A 131 -6.71 27.58 -14.44
C GLU A 131 -6.24 28.76 -15.28
N TYR A 132 -7.16 29.54 -15.83
CA TYR A 132 -6.88 30.75 -16.59
C TYR A 132 -7.76 31.89 -16.08
N SER A 133 -7.16 33.06 -15.89
CA SER A 133 -7.84 34.30 -15.55
C SER A 133 -7.41 35.37 -16.54
N GLU A 134 -8.36 35.94 -17.23
CA GLU A 134 -8.19 37.03 -18.17
C GLU A 134 -8.23 38.36 -17.42
N GLU A 135 -7.41 39.34 -17.85
CA GLU A 135 -7.43 40.71 -17.34
C GLU A 135 -7.28 40.81 -15.80
N VAL A 136 -6.35 40.05 -15.20
CA VAL A 136 -6.02 40.21 -13.77
C VAL A 136 -5.37 41.55 -13.41
N GLY A 137 -5.05 42.36 -14.42
CA GLY A 137 -4.60 43.71 -14.43
C GLY A 137 -4.70 44.23 -15.86
N THR A 138 -4.60 45.52 -16.10
CA THR A 138 -4.76 46.10 -17.45
C THR A 138 -3.83 45.46 -18.46
N GLY A 139 -4.37 44.69 -19.40
CA GLY A 139 -3.63 43.92 -20.41
C GLY A 139 -2.76 42.81 -19.85
N VAL A 140 -3.10 42.27 -18.69
CA VAL A 140 -2.36 41.21 -18.02
C VAL A 140 -3.23 39.99 -17.79
N ASP A 141 -2.85 38.84 -18.34
CA ASP A 141 -3.48 37.53 -18.09
C ASP A 141 -2.65 36.71 -17.12
N CYS A 142 -3.30 35.79 -16.41
CA CYS A 142 -2.64 34.82 -15.54
C CYS A 142 -3.19 33.44 -15.78
N HIS A 143 -2.30 32.45 -15.89
CA HIS A 143 -2.74 31.06 -15.96
C HIS A 143 -1.77 30.12 -15.22
N SER A 144 -2.26 28.96 -14.86
CA SER A 144 -1.47 27.92 -14.24
C SER A 144 -1.33 26.68 -15.14
N VAL A 145 -0.22 25.99 -15.02
CA VAL A 145 -0.01 24.67 -15.64
C VAL A 145 0.56 23.71 -14.62
N ARG A 146 0.22 22.41 -14.75
CA ARG A 146 0.84 21.35 -13.97
C ARG A 146 1.90 20.65 -14.78
N GLN A 147 3.09 20.49 -14.20
CA GLN A 147 4.24 19.85 -14.83
C GLN A 147 4.73 18.66 -14.00
N PRO A 148 5.27 17.59 -14.65
CA PRO A 148 5.87 16.47 -13.94
C PRO A 148 7.13 16.88 -13.16
N LEU A 149 7.50 16.06 -12.19
CA LEU A 149 8.66 16.30 -11.34
C LEU A 149 9.98 15.85 -11.99
N GLY A 150 9.95 14.73 -12.69
CA GLY A 150 11.13 14.04 -13.23
C GLY A 150 11.10 12.55 -12.94
N VAL A 151 12.23 11.99 -12.51
CA VAL A 151 12.29 10.59 -12.05
C VAL A 151 11.68 10.48 -10.66
N CYS A 152 10.66 9.64 -10.52
CA CYS A 152 10.05 9.29 -9.23
C CYS A 152 10.42 7.85 -8.86
N ALA A 153 10.46 7.53 -7.58
CA ALA A 153 10.69 6.17 -7.12
C ALA A 153 9.58 5.70 -6.18
N GLY A 154 9.28 4.40 -6.23
CA GLY A 154 8.35 3.72 -5.35
C GLY A 154 9.02 2.58 -4.63
N ILE A 155 8.81 2.48 -3.32
CA ILE A 155 9.30 1.40 -2.47
C ILE A 155 8.09 0.73 -1.83
N THR A 156 7.83 -0.54 -2.15
CA THR A 156 6.56 -1.18 -1.82
C THR A 156 6.72 -2.40 -0.92
N PRO A 157 5.70 -2.69 -0.07
CA PRO A 157 5.73 -3.79 0.88
C PRO A 157 5.40 -5.13 0.22
N PHE A 158 5.53 -6.18 1.01
CA PHE A 158 5.29 -7.55 0.55
C PHE A 158 3.81 -7.93 0.45
N ASN A 159 2.94 -7.32 1.25
CA ASN A 159 1.57 -7.79 1.45
C ASN A 159 0.60 -7.53 0.28
N PHE A 160 0.92 -6.57 -0.58
CA PHE A 160 0.15 -6.25 -1.78
C PHE A 160 1.08 -5.93 -2.97
N PRO A 161 1.78 -6.96 -3.53
CA PRO A 161 2.87 -6.75 -4.49
C PRO A 161 2.43 -6.28 -5.88
N VAL A 162 1.12 -6.24 -6.15
CA VAL A 162 0.52 -5.65 -7.36
C VAL A 162 -0.23 -4.37 -7.01
N MET A 163 -1.12 -4.42 -6.02
CA MET A 163 -2.00 -3.30 -5.68
C MET A 163 -1.21 -2.05 -5.30
N VAL A 164 -0.25 -2.16 -4.39
CA VAL A 164 0.50 -0.99 -3.89
C VAL A 164 1.40 -0.36 -4.96
N PRO A 165 2.17 -1.10 -5.78
CA PRO A 165 2.83 -0.51 -6.95
C PRO A 165 1.88 0.22 -7.88
N LEU A 166 0.68 -0.34 -8.13
CA LEU A 166 -0.35 0.29 -8.99
C LEU A 166 -0.96 1.55 -8.35
N TRP A 167 -0.83 1.78 -7.07
CA TRP A 167 -1.18 3.06 -6.45
C TRP A 167 -0.22 4.19 -6.83
N MET A 168 1.01 3.87 -7.21
CA MET A 168 2.12 4.79 -7.39
C MET A 168 2.41 5.06 -8.87
N PHE A 169 2.96 4.08 -9.58
CA PHE A 169 3.53 4.31 -10.91
C PHE A 169 2.50 4.68 -11.98
N PRO A 170 1.26 4.16 -12.05
CA PRO A 170 0.31 4.58 -13.09
C PRO A 170 -0.03 6.06 -13.00
N VAL A 171 -0.21 6.57 -11.77
CA VAL A 171 -0.46 8.00 -11.53
C VAL A 171 0.76 8.84 -11.91
N ALA A 172 1.96 8.42 -11.51
CA ALA A 172 3.21 9.09 -11.87
C ALA A 172 3.41 9.15 -13.40
N LEU A 173 3.22 8.02 -14.09
CA LEU A 173 3.36 7.91 -15.55
C LEU A 173 2.32 8.78 -16.28
N ALA A 174 1.06 8.73 -15.88
CA ALA A 174 0.00 9.56 -16.44
C ALA A 174 0.30 11.06 -16.31
N CYS A 175 0.89 11.46 -15.17
CA CYS A 175 1.36 12.83 -14.94
C CYS A 175 2.60 13.21 -15.78
N GLY A 176 3.25 12.26 -16.46
CA GLY A 176 4.42 12.50 -17.32
C GLY A 176 5.77 12.31 -16.64
N ASN A 177 5.82 11.67 -15.46
CA ASN A 177 7.05 11.29 -14.80
C ASN A 177 7.57 9.94 -15.33
N THR A 178 8.85 9.67 -15.17
CA THR A 178 9.43 8.34 -15.25
C THR A 178 9.52 7.72 -13.85
N PHE A 179 9.63 6.39 -13.77
CA PHE A 179 9.49 5.70 -12.51
C PHE A 179 10.50 4.57 -12.31
N VAL A 180 11.05 4.47 -11.09
CA VAL A 180 11.87 3.36 -10.63
C VAL A 180 11.14 2.69 -9.47
N LEU A 181 10.73 1.43 -9.66
CA LEU A 181 10.06 0.64 -8.63
C LEU A 181 11.07 -0.27 -7.92
N LYS A 182 11.09 -0.24 -6.59
CA LYS A 182 11.74 -1.25 -5.75
C LYS A 182 10.66 -2.02 -4.99
N PRO A 183 10.20 -3.18 -5.49
CA PRO A 183 9.27 -4.03 -4.76
C PRO A 183 9.95 -4.65 -3.52
N SER A 184 9.14 -5.27 -2.63
CA SER A 184 9.70 -6.07 -1.56
C SER A 184 10.53 -7.23 -2.13
N GLU A 185 11.66 -7.47 -1.49
CA GLU A 185 12.56 -8.60 -1.82
C GLU A 185 11.91 -9.98 -1.59
N LYS A 186 10.82 -10.03 -0.84
CA LYS A 186 10.09 -11.28 -0.55
C LYS A 186 9.14 -11.70 -1.67
N VAL A 187 8.63 -10.73 -2.45
CA VAL A 187 7.54 -10.94 -3.42
C VAL A 187 7.76 -10.12 -4.72
N PRO A 188 8.90 -10.25 -5.40
CA PRO A 188 9.26 -9.36 -6.51
C PRO A 188 8.65 -9.76 -7.86
N SER A 189 8.24 -11.02 -8.05
CA SER A 189 7.95 -11.58 -9.38
C SER A 189 6.77 -10.91 -10.09
N ALA A 190 5.72 -10.54 -9.36
CA ALA A 190 4.57 -9.85 -9.94
C ALA A 190 4.95 -8.49 -10.55
N SER A 191 5.93 -7.79 -9.98
CA SER A 191 6.42 -6.50 -10.51
C SER A 191 7.15 -6.67 -11.85
N MET A 192 7.81 -7.80 -12.07
CA MET A 192 8.46 -8.13 -13.36
C MET A 192 7.42 -8.36 -14.45
N LEU A 193 6.35 -9.11 -14.16
CA LEU A 193 5.25 -9.30 -15.11
C LEU A 193 4.59 -7.96 -15.45
N MET A 194 4.34 -7.09 -14.47
CA MET A 194 3.79 -5.75 -14.74
C MET A 194 4.70 -4.92 -15.66
N ALA A 195 6.02 -5.02 -15.53
CA ALA A 195 6.97 -4.34 -16.41
C ALA A 195 6.88 -4.84 -17.87
N GLU A 196 6.77 -6.15 -18.06
CA GLU A 196 6.55 -6.75 -19.37
C GLU A 196 5.22 -6.31 -20.00
N LEU A 197 4.15 -6.29 -19.22
CA LEU A 197 2.83 -5.83 -19.68
C LEU A 197 2.83 -4.35 -20.06
N LEU A 198 3.57 -3.50 -19.33
CA LEU A 198 3.77 -2.10 -19.70
C LEU A 198 4.48 -1.95 -21.05
N LYS A 199 5.54 -2.75 -21.29
CA LYS A 199 6.22 -2.76 -22.58
C LYS A 199 5.30 -3.22 -23.72
N GLN A 200 4.51 -4.27 -23.49
CA GLN A 200 3.50 -4.74 -24.45
C GLN A 200 2.40 -3.69 -24.71
N ALA A 201 2.08 -2.86 -23.73
CA ALA A 201 1.16 -1.73 -23.87
C ALA A 201 1.74 -0.57 -24.70
N GLY A 202 3.03 -0.63 -25.04
CA GLY A 202 3.73 0.39 -25.83
C GLY A 202 4.36 1.51 -24.99
N LEU A 203 4.63 1.25 -23.70
CA LEU A 203 5.39 2.20 -22.88
C LEU A 203 6.83 2.28 -23.41
N PRO A 204 7.39 3.48 -23.68
CA PRO A 204 8.76 3.63 -24.15
C PRO A 204 9.79 3.08 -23.14
N ASP A 205 10.88 2.53 -23.66
CA ASP A 205 11.98 2.01 -22.85
C ASP A 205 12.53 3.09 -21.90
N GLY A 206 12.93 2.69 -20.70
CA GLY A 206 13.41 3.58 -19.64
C GLY A 206 12.34 4.34 -18.85
N VAL A 207 11.10 4.46 -19.33
CA VAL A 207 10.02 5.18 -18.62
C VAL A 207 9.63 4.47 -17.32
N PHE A 208 9.67 3.14 -17.29
CA PHE A 208 9.45 2.32 -16.10
C PHE A 208 10.59 1.33 -15.91
N ASN A 209 11.14 1.28 -14.69
CA ASN A 209 12.25 0.40 -14.33
C ASN A 209 11.95 -0.30 -13.01
N VAL A 210 12.44 -1.54 -12.83
CA VAL A 210 12.32 -2.32 -11.60
C VAL A 210 13.71 -2.73 -11.14
N VAL A 211 14.01 -2.40 -9.88
CA VAL A 211 15.23 -2.78 -9.17
C VAL A 211 14.86 -3.53 -7.90
N HIS A 212 15.75 -4.39 -7.42
CA HIS A 212 15.53 -5.18 -6.21
C HIS A 212 16.54 -4.81 -5.13
N GLY A 213 16.29 -5.24 -3.91
CA GLY A 213 17.27 -5.10 -2.85
C GLY A 213 16.68 -4.77 -1.49
N ASP A 214 17.59 -4.67 -0.55
CA ASP A 214 17.39 -4.38 0.85
C ASP A 214 17.61 -2.88 1.16
N LYS A 215 18.09 -2.57 2.37
CA LYS A 215 18.35 -1.21 2.84
C LYS A 215 19.34 -0.45 1.93
N ASP A 216 20.37 -1.11 1.39
CA ASP A 216 21.40 -0.44 0.57
C ASP A 216 20.78 0.12 -0.72
N ALA A 217 19.88 -0.63 -1.38
CA ALA A 217 19.15 -0.16 -2.55
C ALA A 217 18.17 0.98 -2.21
N VAL A 218 17.52 0.92 -1.04
CA VAL A 218 16.67 2.01 -0.53
C VAL A 218 17.48 3.27 -0.32
N ASP A 219 18.59 3.18 0.39
CA ASP A 219 19.46 4.33 0.67
C ASP A 219 20.05 4.94 -0.61
N ALA A 220 20.38 4.11 -1.59
CA ALA A 220 20.84 4.59 -2.89
C ALA A 220 19.75 5.43 -3.58
N LEU A 221 18.47 5.00 -3.58
CA LEU A 221 17.35 5.79 -4.13
C LEU A 221 17.11 7.09 -3.35
N LEU A 222 17.16 7.04 -2.01
CA LEU A 222 16.93 8.20 -1.14
C LEU A 222 18.00 9.28 -1.32
N ASN A 223 19.24 8.89 -1.60
CA ASN A 223 20.36 9.82 -1.75
C ASN A 223 20.64 10.21 -3.22
N HIS A 224 20.08 9.49 -4.20
CA HIS A 224 20.37 9.74 -5.61
C HIS A 224 19.86 11.10 -6.09
N PRO A 225 20.70 12.01 -6.62
CA PRO A 225 20.28 13.37 -6.98
C PRO A 225 19.28 13.44 -8.15
N GLY A 226 19.24 12.41 -9.00
CA GLY A 226 18.30 12.27 -10.11
C GLY A 226 16.86 12.01 -9.67
N VAL A 227 16.65 11.37 -8.53
CA VAL A 227 15.30 11.06 -8.00
C VAL A 227 14.67 12.30 -7.37
N LYS A 228 13.45 12.66 -7.76
CA LYS A 228 12.74 13.88 -7.36
C LYS A 228 11.62 13.64 -6.34
N ALA A 229 11.05 12.44 -6.33
CA ALA A 229 9.99 12.08 -5.40
C ALA A 229 10.11 10.61 -4.98
N ILE A 230 9.77 10.32 -3.72
CA ILE A 230 9.71 8.98 -3.14
C ILE A 230 8.30 8.72 -2.63
N SER A 231 7.69 7.62 -3.07
CA SER A 231 6.47 7.06 -2.49
C SER A 231 6.80 5.74 -1.81
N PHE A 232 6.37 5.58 -0.56
CA PHE A 232 6.69 4.43 0.27
C PHE A 232 5.45 3.92 1.01
N VAL A 233 5.37 2.60 1.15
CA VAL A 233 4.46 1.92 2.07
C VAL A 233 5.22 0.84 2.82
N GLY A 234 5.12 0.82 4.15
CA GLY A 234 5.77 -0.20 4.98
C GLY A 234 5.64 0.09 6.48
N SER A 235 6.56 -0.44 7.30
CA SER A 235 6.52 -0.25 8.74
C SER A 235 6.85 1.18 9.16
N THR A 236 6.26 1.64 10.25
CA THR A 236 6.43 3.03 10.75
C THR A 236 7.88 3.47 10.96
N PRO A 237 8.79 2.68 11.56
CA PRO A 237 10.17 3.12 11.71
C PRO A 237 10.86 3.37 10.36
N ILE A 238 10.54 2.55 9.35
CA ILE A 238 11.11 2.70 8.00
C ILE A 238 10.44 3.87 7.28
N ALA A 239 9.12 4.07 7.41
CA ALA A 239 8.42 5.21 6.83
C ALA A 239 9.01 6.54 7.34
N LYS A 240 9.25 6.65 8.64
CA LYS A 240 9.87 7.81 9.26
C LYS A 240 11.29 8.03 8.74
N TYR A 241 12.11 6.99 8.70
CA TYR A 241 13.47 7.04 8.16
C TYR A 241 13.52 7.53 6.70
N ILE A 242 12.64 6.96 5.86
CA ILE A 242 12.54 7.35 4.44
C ILE A 242 12.10 8.80 4.30
N TYR A 243 11.09 9.22 5.07
CA TYR A 243 10.62 10.60 5.06
C TYR A 243 11.74 11.57 5.43
N GLU A 244 12.40 11.36 6.57
CA GLU A 244 13.48 12.22 7.06
C GLU A 244 14.64 12.29 6.08
N THR A 245 15.09 11.14 5.56
CA THR A 245 16.24 11.05 4.66
C THR A 245 15.94 11.68 3.30
N ALA A 246 14.79 11.39 2.70
CA ALA A 246 14.43 11.95 1.40
C ALA A 246 14.14 13.45 1.49
N ALA A 247 13.47 13.92 2.55
CA ALA A 247 13.22 15.34 2.77
C ALA A 247 14.53 16.13 2.97
N LYS A 248 15.49 15.58 3.72
CA LYS A 248 16.84 16.14 3.86
C LYS A 248 17.55 16.32 2.51
N ASN A 249 17.29 15.43 1.56
CA ASN A 249 17.82 15.50 0.20
C ASN A 249 16.94 16.33 -0.77
N GLY A 250 15.99 17.12 -0.27
CA GLY A 250 15.14 18.01 -1.06
C GLY A 250 14.13 17.28 -1.97
N LYS A 251 13.83 16.00 -1.69
CA LYS A 251 12.87 15.21 -2.45
C LYS A 251 11.46 15.39 -1.89
N ARG A 252 10.46 15.28 -2.75
CA ARG A 252 9.07 15.14 -2.32
C ARG A 252 8.84 13.73 -1.77
N VAL A 253 8.13 13.59 -0.66
CA VAL A 253 7.92 12.30 0.03
C VAL A 253 6.47 12.13 0.42
N GLN A 254 5.95 10.92 0.20
CA GLN A 254 4.77 10.38 0.87
C GLN A 254 5.16 8.99 1.40
N ALA A 255 5.17 8.82 2.71
CA ALA A 255 5.61 7.58 3.34
C ALA A 255 4.52 7.07 4.29
N LEU A 256 3.79 6.04 3.84
CA LEU A 256 2.74 5.40 4.62
C LEU A 256 3.37 4.41 5.60
N GLY A 257 3.03 4.60 6.87
CA GLY A 257 3.50 3.78 7.98
C GLY A 257 2.52 2.70 8.38
N GLY A 258 2.68 2.21 9.61
CA GLY A 258 1.85 1.17 10.20
C GLY A 258 0.47 1.66 10.64
N ALA A 259 -0.31 0.74 11.20
CA ALA A 259 -1.67 0.98 11.60
C ALA A 259 -2.06 0.17 12.86
N LYS A 260 -3.05 0.66 13.59
CA LYS A 260 -3.81 -0.06 14.61
C LYS A 260 -5.28 0.26 14.36
N ASN A 261 -5.89 -0.45 13.41
CA ASN A 261 -7.26 -0.12 13.01
C ASN A 261 -8.26 -0.70 14.02
N HIS A 262 -9.19 0.15 14.42
CA HIS A 262 -10.21 -0.17 15.40
C HIS A 262 -11.57 -0.32 14.73
N ALA A 263 -12.38 -1.28 15.21
CA ALA A 263 -13.79 -1.34 14.91
C ALA A 263 -14.59 -1.16 16.20
N VAL A 264 -15.39 -0.11 16.26
CA VAL A 264 -16.31 0.15 17.36
C VAL A 264 -17.62 -0.59 17.10
N VAL A 265 -18.10 -1.37 18.05
CA VAL A 265 -19.37 -2.09 17.95
C VAL A 265 -20.30 -1.60 19.05
N LEU A 266 -21.40 -0.95 18.65
CA LEU A 266 -22.41 -0.43 19.58
C LEU A 266 -23.46 -1.49 19.94
N PRO A 267 -24.20 -1.34 21.05
CA PRO A 267 -25.20 -2.31 21.49
C PRO A 267 -26.37 -2.52 20.50
N ASP A 268 -26.64 -1.52 19.65
CA ASP A 268 -27.69 -1.57 18.61
C ASP A 268 -27.23 -2.19 17.30
N ALA A 269 -25.96 -2.59 17.20
CA ALA A 269 -25.39 -3.20 15.98
C ALA A 269 -26.00 -4.59 15.71
N ASP A 270 -26.01 -4.99 14.45
CA ASP A 270 -26.23 -6.36 14.08
C ASP A 270 -24.97 -7.19 14.36
N PHE A 271 -24.97 -7.95 15.45
CA PHE A 271 -23.79 -8.70 15.87
C PHE A 271 -23.43 -9.87 14.92
N GLU A 272 -24.38 -10.43 14.19
CA GLU A 272 -24.07 -11.46 13.20
C GLU A 272 -23.31 -10.86 12.02
N PHE A 273 -23.88 -9.79 11.46
CA PHE A 273 -23.23 -9.02 10.39
C PHE A 273 -21.86 -8.47 10.82
N ALA A 274 -21.78 -7.87 12.00
CA ALA A 274 -20.53 -7.32 12.53
C ALA A 274 -19.46 -8.41 12.72
N ALA A 275 -19.84 -9.59 13.24
CA ALA A 275 -18.91 -10.69 13.42
C ALA A 275 -18.40 -11.24 12.08
N ASP A 276 -19.27 -11.46 11.08
CA ASP A 276 -18.85 -11.90 9.75
C ASP A 276 -17.88 -10.91 9.10
N ALA A 277 -18.21 -9.64 9.15
CA ALA A 277 -17.38 -8.57 8.63
C ALA A 277 -16.00 -8.49 9.33
N LEU A 278 -15.98 -8.63 10.65
CA LEU A 278 -14.77 -8.57 11.47
C LEU A 278 -13.87 -9.79 11.26
N ILE A 279 -14.41 -10.99 11.08
CA ILE A 279 -13.62 -12.20 10.77
C ILE A 279 -12.83 -12.00 9.48
N GLY A 280 -13.49 -11.59 8.40
CA GLY A 280 -12.81 -11.30 7.13
C GLY A 280 -11.80 -10.16 7.22
N ALA A 281 -12.11 -9.13 8.01
CA ALA A 281 -11.25 -7.96 8.20
C ALA A 281 -10.02 -8.22 9.06
N ALA A 282 -10.14 -9.11 10.06
CA ALA A 282 -9.06 -9.41 10.99
C ALA A 282 -8.12 -10.51 10.50
N TYR A 283 -8.69 -11.56 9.91
CA TYR A 283 -7.94 -12.79 9.60
C TYR A 283 -7.66 -13.00 8.11
N GLY A 284 -8.36 -12.29 7.22
CA GLY A 284 -8.06 -12.33 5.78
C GLY A 284 -6.59 -12.00 5.52
N SER A 285 -5.95 -12.75 4.59
CA SER A 285 -4.50 -12.64 4.31
C SER A 285 -3.63 -12.83 5.57
N ALA A 286 -4.03 -13.73 6.48
CA ALA A 286 -3.39 -13.96 7.78
C ALA A 286 -3.18 -12.69 8.62
N GLY A 287 -4.07 -11.69 8.47
CA GLY A 287 -3.95 -10.39 9.15
C GLY A 287 -2.87 -9.47 8.59
N GLU A 288 -2.17 -9.83 7.53
CA GLU A 288 -1.09 -9.06 6.91
C GLU A 288 -1.62 -7.96 5.96
N ARG A 289 -2.58 -7.18 6.44
CA ARG A 289 -3.14 -6.03 5.71
C ARG A 289 -2.98 -4.74 6.51
N CYS A 290 -2.55 -3.66 5.85
CA CYS A 290 -2.46 -2.34 6.47
C CYS A 290 -3.82 -1.81 6.98
N MET A 291 -4.93 -2.32 6.42
CA MET A 291 -6.29 -1.98 6.81
C MET A 291 -7.00 -3.10 7.60
N ALA A 292 -6.29 -4.17 7.99
CA ALA A 292 -6.88 -5.20 8.85
C ALA A 292 -7.40 -4.58 10.14
N ILE A 293 -8.60 -4.98 10.56
CA ILE A 293 -9.08 -4.64 11.90
C ILE A 293 -8.34 -5.53 12.90
N SER A 294 -7.49 -4.92 13.69
CA SER A 294 -6.71 -5.62 14.72
C SER A 294 -7.25 -5.40 16.13
N ALA A 295 -8.12 -4.40 16.33
CA ALA A 295 -8.74 -4.10 17.60
C ALA A 295 -10.25 -3.88 17.45
N VAL A 296 -11.05 -4.54 18.28
CA VAL A 296 -12.48 -4.27 18.44
C VAL A 296 -12.69 -3.52 19.74
N VAL A 297 -13.41 -2.40 19.67
CA VAL A 297 -13.85 -1.65 20.85
C VAL A 297 -15.35 -1.92 21.05
N ALA A 298 -15.66 -2.82 21.98
CA ALA A 298 -17.02 -3.20 22.30
C ALA A 298 -17.62 -2.24 23.34
N VAL A 299 -18.75 -1.61 22.98
CA VAL A 299 -19.40 -0.58 23.81
C VAL A 299 -20.53 -1.21 24.63
N GLY A 300 -20.52 -0.98 25.95
CA GLY A 300 -21.57 -1.43 26.85
C GLY A 300 -21.73 -2.95 26.84
N GLU A 301 -22.95 -3.41 26.60
CA GLU A 301 -23.34 -4.85 26.62
C GLU A 301 -22.99 -5.60 25.31
N SER A 302 -22.39 -4.93 24.32
CA SER A 302 -22.07 -5.57 23.04
C SER A 302 -20.95 -6.63 23.13
N ALA A 303 -20.11 -6.57 24.16
CA ALA A 303 -18.87 -7.37 24.25
C ALA A 303 -19.12 -8.88 24.26
N ASP A 304 -19.89 -9.39 25.20
CA ASP A 304 -20.06 -10.84 25.40
C ASP A 304 -20.73 -11.54 24.19
N PRO A 305 -21.87 -11.02 23.66
CA PRO A 305 -22.49 -11.66 22.48
C PRO A 305 -21.61 -11.59 21.22
N LEU A 306 -20.85 -10.50 21.04
CA LEU A 306 -19.93 -10.36 19.93
C LEU A 306 -18.75 -11.32 20.05
N ILE A 307 -18.10 -11.40 21.22
CA ILE A 307 -16.96 -12.29 21.47
C ILE A 307 -17.35 -13.76 21.25
N ALA A 308 -18.54 -14.16 21.72
CA ALA A 308 -19.03 -15.54 21.50
C ALA A 308 -19.13 -15.87 19.99
N LYS A 309 -19.67 -14.94 19.17
CA LYS A 309 -19.76 -15.10 17.71
C LYS A 309 -18.39 -15.09 17.04
N LEU A 310 -17.51 -14.17 17.43
CA LEU A 310 -16.16 -14.09 16.90
C LEU A 310 -15.38 -15.38 17.18
N LYS A 311 -15.46 -15.91 18.41
CA LYS A 311 -14.83 -17.18 18.76
C LYS A 311 -15.34 -18.33 17.93
N ASP A 312 -16.67 -18.47 17.81
CA ASP A 312 -17.30 -19.55 17.03
C ASP A 312 -16.85 -19.51 15.56
N LYS A 313 -16.90 -18.32 14.93
CA LYS A 313 -16.52 -18.17 13.52
C LYS A 313 -15.00 -18.34 13.30
N ALA A 314 -14.17 -17.75 14.15
CA ALA A 314 -12.71 -17.84 14.03
C ALA A 314 -12.18 -19.27 14.19
N SER A 315 -12.81 -20.06 15.08
CA SER A 315 -12.44 -21.48 15.30
C SER A 315 -12.75 -22.39 14.11
N LYS A 316 -13.60 -21.95 13.18
CA LYS A 316 -14.03 -22.71 11.99
C LYS A 316 -13.27 -22.33 10.72
N LEU A 317 -12.34 -21.37 10.79
CA LEU A 317 -11.55 -20.94 9.63
C LEU A 317 -10.73 -22.10 9.07
N LYS A 318 -10.81 -22.30 7.76
CA LYS A 318 -10.00 -23.27 7.02
C LYS A 318 -8.66 -22.64 6.68
N ILE A 319 -7.60 -23.18 7.24
CA ILE A 319 -6.25 -22.67 7.12
C ILE A 319 -5.42 -23.67 6.32
N GLY A 320 -4.79 -23.20 5.25
CA GLY A 320 -3.98 -24.05 4.36
C GLY A 320 -3.31 -23.25 3.24
N ALA A 321 -2.65 -23.98 2.32
CA ALA A 321 -2.01 -23.32 1.16
C ALA A 321 -3.04 -22.53 0.35
N GLY A 322 -2.71 -21.31 -0.05
CA GLY A 322 -3.64 -20.36 -0.65
C GLY A 322 -4.22 -20.79 -2.01
N ASP A 323 -3.60 -21.76 -2.66
CA ASP A 323 -4.03 -22.41 -3.92
C ASP A 323 -4.70 -23.78 -3.71
N SER A 324 -4.84 -24.24 -2.46
CA SER A 324 -5.43 -25.53 -2.14
C SER A 324 -6.94 -25.45 -1.89
N LYS A 325 -7.60 -26.63 -1.99
CA LYS A 325 -9.01 -26.80 -1.67
C LYS A 325 -9.20 -28.02 -0.78
N VAL A 326 -10.10 -27.90 0.20
CA VAL A 326 -10.55 -29.02 1.02
C VAL A 326 -12.05 -29.20 0.80
N ASP A 327 -12.49 -30.41 0.46
CA ASP A 327 -13.88 -30.72 0.09
C ASP A 327 -14.45 -29.80 -0.99
N GLY A 328 -13.62 -29.43 -1.98
CA GLY A 328 -13.99 -28.54 -3.08
C GLY A 328 -14.10 -27.06 -2.70
N LYS A 329 -13.90 -26.70 -1.42
CA LYS A 329 -13.93 -25.32 -0.92
C LYS A 329 -12.52 -24.76 -0.77
N GLU A 330 -12.35 -23.52 -1.15
CA GLU A 330 -11.09 -22.78 -0.96
C GLU A 330 -10.75 -22.57 0.51
N MET A 331 -9.47 -22.29 0.81
CA MET A 331 -9.05 -21.90 2.15
C MET A 331 -9.53 -20.50 2.48
N ASP A 332 -9.82 -20.25 3.76
CA ASP A 332 -10.18 -18.92 4.26
C ASP A 332 -8.93 -18.09 4.56
N MET A 333 -7.84 -18.76 4.97
CA MET A 333 -6.59 -18.10 5.37
C MET A 333 -5.37 -18.93 4.95
N GLY A 334 -4.37 -18.23 4.36
CA GLY A 334 -3.06 -18.79 4.03
C GLY A 334 -2.05 -18.70 5.18
N PRO A 335 -0.76 -19.05 4.92
CA PRO A 335 0.34 -18.84 5.86
C PRO A 335 0.74 -17.37 5.95
N LEU A 336 1.58 -17.02 6.94
CA LEU A 336 2.31 -15.75 6.97
C LEU A 336 3.49 -15.80 5.99
N VAL A 337 3.97 -14.62 5.58
CA VAL A 337 4.97 -14.49 4.50
C VAL A 337 6.33 -15.12 4.83
N THR A 338 6.76 -15.15 6.11
CA THR A 338 8.03 -15.73 6.52
C THR A 338 7.92 -16.46 7.87
N CYS A 339 8.80 -17.43 8.09
CA CYS A 339 8.94 -18.13 9.38
C CYS A 339 9.22 -17.13 10.52
N ALA A 340 10.18 -16.22 10.34
CA ALA A 340 10.53 -15.22 11.34
C ALA A 340 9.33 -14.31 11.72
N HIS A 341 8.48 -13.99 10.75
CA HIS A 341 7.28 -13.19 11.02
C HIS A 341 6.21 -14.01 11.76
N ARG A 342 6.00 -15.28 11.38
CA ARG A 342 5.13 -16.20 12.12
C ARG A 342 5.54 -16.30 13.59
N ASP A 343 6.83 -16.51 13.86
CA ASP A 343 7.36 -16.66 15.20
C ASP A 343 7.19 -15.36 16.01
N LYS A 344 7.46 -14.20 15.40
CA LYS A 344 7.18 -12.89 16.01
C LYS A 344 5.71 -12.72 16.38
N VAL A 345 4.78 -13.15 15.54
CA VAL A 345 3.33 -13.06 15.84
C VAL A 345 2.97 -14.00 16.98
N ALA A 346 3.52 -15.21 17.03
CA ALA A 346 3.35 -16.13 18.15
C ALA A 346 3.85 -15.53 19.47
N ASP A 347 5.01 -14.87 19.48
CA ASP A 347 5.54 -14.15 20.66
C ASP A 347 4.60 -13.04 21.16
N TYR A 348 3.87 -12.36 20.26
CA TYR A 348 2.85 -11.38 20.68
C TYR A 348 1.67 -12.05 21.41
N VAL A 349 1.31 -13.28 21.03
CA VAL A 349 0.29 -14.04 21.76
C VAL A 349 0.77 -14.35 23.18
N ASP A 350 2.04 -14.76 23.36
CA ASP A 350 2.65 -14.95 24.68
C ASP A 350 2.66 -13.67 25.52
N LYS A 351 3.08 -12.55 24.92
CA LYS A 351 3.06 -11.24 25.59
C LYS A 351 1.68 -10.83 26.05
N GLY A 352 0.66 -11.00 25.22
CA GLY A 352 -0.72 -10.67 25.59
C GLY A 352 -1.19 -11.46 26.81
N VAL A 353 -0.88 -12.74 26.88
CA VAL A 353 -1.19 -13.58 28.05
C VAL A 353 -0.41 -13.11 29.29
N ALA A 354 0.88 -12.85 29.14
CA ALA A 354 1.75 -12.40 30.23
C ALA A 354 1.34 -11.03 30.79
N GLU A 355 0.82 -10.13 29.95
CA GLU A 355 0.30 -8.82 30.34
C GLU A 355 -1.13 -8.87 30.94
N GLY A 356 -1.73 -10.06 31.01
CA GLY A 356 -3.02 -10.27 31.68
C GLY A 356 -4.26 -10.19 30.78
N ALA A 357 -4.09 -10.15 29.45
CA ALA A 357 -5.21 -10.27 28.54
C ALA A 357 -5.78 -11.70 28.55
N LYS A 358 -7.09 -11.81 28.41
CA LYS A 358 -7.77 -13.11 28.37
C LYS A 358 -7.70 -13.71 26.98
N LEU A 359 -6.89 -14.76 26.79
CA LEU A 359 -6.84 -15.51 25.54
C LEU A 359 -8.13 -16.34 25.39
N VAL A 360 -8.98 -15.98 24.43
CA VAL A 360 -10.29 -16.61 24.14
C VAL A 360 -10.15 -17.74 23.11
N LEU A 361 -9.25 -17.55 22.14
CA LEU A 361 -8.88 -18.54 21.12
C LEU A 361 -7.37 -18.44 20.88
N ASP A 362 -6.69 -19.60 20.90
CA ASP A 362 -5.24 -19.68 20.71
C ASP A 362 -4.91 -20.26 19.33
N GLY A 363 -4.46 -19.40 18.42
CA GLY A 363 -4.07 -19.78 17.06
C GLY A 363 -2.80 -20.63 16.98
N ARG A 364 -1.96 -20.66 18.01
CA ARG A 364 -0.73 -21.47 18.08
C ARG A 364 -1.02 -22.96 18.16
N THR A 365 -2.25 -23.33 18.54
CA THR A 365 -2.71 -24.74 18.61
C THR A 365 -3.02 -25.31 17.21
N HIS A 366 -3.07 -24.46 16.16
CA HIS A 366 -3.29 -24.93 14.80
C HIS A 366 -2.12 -25.80 14.34
N LYS A 367 -2.45 -27.00 13.85
CA LYS A 367 -1.48 -27.93 13.28
C LYS A 367 -1.67 -27.95 11.77
N SER A 368 -0.71 -27.40 11.04
CA SER A 368 -0.61 -27.57 9.58
C SER A 368 0.21 -28.81 9.23
N ALA A 369 -0.05 -29.39 8.07
CA ALA A 369 0.81 -30.40 7.50
C ALA A 369 2.01 -29.73 6.80
N GLY A 370 3.25 -30.16 7.12
CA GLY A 370 4.48 -29.68 6.48
C GLY A 370 5.13 -28.46 7.13
N ASP A 371 6.15 -27.90 6.46
CA ASP A 371 7.04 -26.87 6.96
C ASP A 371 6.57 -25.42 6.64
N GLY A 372 5.31 -25.25 6.24
CA GLY A 372 4.73 -23.93 5.93
C GLY A 372 4.63 -23.02 7.16
N PHE A 373 4.57 -21.71 6.92
CA PHE A 373 4.57 -20.69 7.98
C PHE A 373 3.16 -20.39 8.50
N PHE A 374 2.38 -21.42 8.77
CA PHE A 374 1.00 -21.30 9.22
C PHE A 374 0.89 -20.92 10.70
N LEU A 375 -0.11 -20.11 11.00
CA LEU A 375 -0.54 -19.75 12.35
C LEU A 375 -2.07 -19.59 12.33
N GLY A 376 -2.76 -20.14 13.31
CA GLY A 376 -4.21 -20.02 13.42
C GLY A 376 -4.66 -18.64 13.92
N ALA A 377 -5.96 -18.42 13.91
CA ALA A 377 -6.58 -17.21 14.44
C ALA A 377 -6.48 -17.16 15.96
N SER A 378 -5.98 -16.04 16.51
CA SER A 378 -5.99 -15.76 17.95
C SER A 378 -6.98 -14.66 18.27
N LEU A 379 -7.70 -14.80 19.39
CA LEU A 379 -8.67 -13.82 19.88
C LEU A 379 -8.40 -13.54 21.36
N PHE A 380 -8.24 -12.27 21.70
CA PHE A 380 -8.09 -11.79 23.07
C PHE A 380 -9.27 -10.96 23.52
N ASP A 381 -9.60 -11.06 24.80
CA ASP A 381 -10.57 -10.21 25.51
C ASP A 381 -9.90 -9.50 26.68
N ASN A 382 -10.55 -8.48 27.22
CA ASN A 382 -10.07 -7.66 28.33
C ASN A 382 -8.68 -7.01 28.08
N VAL A 383 -8.41 -6.63 26.84
CA VAL A 383 -7.20 -5.91 26.49
C VAL A 383 -7.31 -4.46 26.92
N THR A 384 -6.22 -3.91 27.44
CA THR A 384 -6.14 -2.49 27.85
C THR A 384 -5.17 -1.71 26.97
N PRO A 385 -5.28 -0.36 26.92
CA PRO A 385 -4.39 0.47 26.12
C PRO A 385 -2.89 0.42 26.52
N ASP A 386 -2.59 -0.08 27.71
CA ASP A 386 -1.20 -0.20 28.21
C ASP A 386 -0.47 -1.41 27.63
N MET A 387 -1.20 -2.43 27.21
CA MET A 387 -0.65 -3.70 26.74
C MET A 387 0.09 -3.56 25.41
N THR A 388 1.17 -4.31 25.26
CA THR A 388 1.99 -4.33 24.04
C THR A 388 1.18 -4.75 22.81
N ILE A 389 0.28 -5.73 22.98
CA ILE A 389 -0.59 -6.21 21.88
C ILE A 389 -1.60 -5.16 21.39
N TYR A 390 -1.88 -4.10 22.18
CA TYR A 390 -2.64 -2.93 21.74
C TYR A 390 -1.75 -1.87 21.10
N LYS A 391 -0.58 -1.56 21.71
CA LYS A 391 0.30 -0.48 21.26
C LYS A 391 0.94 -0.75 19.92
N ASP A 392 1.35 -2.02 19.68
CA ASP A 392 2.11 -2.39 18.51
C ASP A 392 1.23 -2.90 17.38
N GLU A 393 1.66 -2.66 16.14
CA GLU A 393 1.12 -3.31 14.96
C GLU A 393 1.68 -4.74 14.88
N ILE A 394 0.84 -5.74 15.14
CA ILE A 394 1.25 -7.16 15.13
C ILE A 394 1.44 -7.66 13.70
N PHE A 395 0.56 -7.26 12.79
CA PHE A 395 0.54 -7.64 11.38
C PHE A 395 0.40 -9.16 11.17
N GLY A 396 -0.48 -9.77 11.91
CA GLY A 396 -0.74 -11.21 11.93
C GLY A 396 -2.18 -11.55 12.37
N PRO A 397 -2.58 -12.84 12.41
CA PRO A 397 -3.95 -13.25 12.67
C PRO A 397 -4.31 -13.18 14.17
N VAL A 398 -4.21 -11.98 14.73
CA VAL A 398 -4.49 -11.68 16.14
C VAL A 398 -5.49 -10.54 16.25
N LEU A 399 -6.69 -10.83 16.76
CA LEU A 399 -7.74 -9.86 17.04
C LEU A 399 -7.84 -9.65 18.54
N ILE A 400 -7.85 -8.38 18.96
CA ILE A 400 -8.00 -8.01 20.38
C ILE A 400 -9.31 -7.29 20.60
N VAL A 401 -9.93 -7.49 21.79
CA VAL A 401 -11.16 -6.80 22.19
C VAL A 401 -10.90 -5.96 23.42
N LEU A 402 -11.26 -4.68 23.33
CA LEU A 402 -11.27 -3.71 24.41
C LEU A 402 -12.73 -3.45 24.78
N ARG A 403 -13.01 -3.25 26.05
CA ARG A 403 -14.36 -2.99 26.58
C ARG A 403 -14.44 -1.57 27.09
N VAL A 404 -15.44 -0.81 26.65
CA VAL A 404 -15.73 0.56 27.08
C VAL A 404 -17.22 0.73 27.40
N LYS A 405 -17.57 1.74 28.17
CA LYS A 405 -18.98 1.96 28.57
C LYS A 405 -19.77 2.75 27.54
N THR A 406 -19.12 3.71 26.86
CA THR A 406 -19.79 4.67 25.98
C THR A 406 -19.05 4.85 24.66
N LEU A 407 -19.75 5.38 23.65
CA LEU A 407 -19.14 5.78 22.38
C LEU A 407 -18.07 6.86 22.57
N ASP A 408 -18.26 7.78 23.52
CA ASP A 408 -17.30 8.86 23.82
C ASP A 408 -15.98 8.30 24.35
N GLU A 409 -16.04 7.26 25.20
CA GLU A 409 -14.85 6.55 25.67
C GLU A 409 -14.13 5.84 24.50
N ALA A 410 -14.87 5.22 23.57
CA ALA A 410 -14.31 4.61 22.38
C ALA A 410 -13.59 5.63 21.50
N ILE A 411 -14.23 6.75 21.19
CA ILE A 411 -13.65 7.84 20.38
C ILE A 411 -12.38 8.38 21.07
N LYS A 412 -12.44 8.68 22.37
CA LYS A 412 -11.29 9.17 23.12
C LYS A 412 -10.10 8.18 23.09
N MET A 413 -10.37 6.88 23.25
CA MET A 413 -9.35 5.83 23.21
C MET A 413 -8.68 5.77 21.82
N ILE A 414 -9.46 5.78 20.75
CA ILE A 414 -8.94 5.71 19.38
C ILE A 414 -8.15 6.99 19.04
N ASN A 415 -8.68 8.15 19.43
CA ASN A 415 -7.99 9.43 19.21
C ASN A 415 -6.67 9.56 19.99
N ALA A 416 -6.49 8.81 21.08
CA ALA A 416 -5.26 8.77 21.83
C ALA A 416 -4.20 7.79 21.24
N ASN A 417 -4.58 6.93 20.27
CA ASN A 417 -3.64 5.96 19.66
C ASN A 417 -2.64 6.69 18.77
N GLN A 418 -1.41 6.17 18.73
CA GLN A 418 -0.35 6.71 17.88
C GLN A 418 -0.62 6.55 16.37
N TYR A 419 -1.43 5.58 15.99
CA TYR A 419 -1.83 5.31 14.61
C TYR A 419 -3.21 5.88 14.30
N ALA A 420 -3.43 6.32 13.09
CA ALA A 420 -4.70 6.88 12.63
C ALA A 420 -4.94 6.59 11.14
N ASN A 421 -4.77 5.34 10.72
CA ASN A 421 -4.92 4.93 9.33
C ASN A 421 -6.39 4.74 8.97
N GLY A 422 -7.07 3.77 9.61
CA GLY A 422 -8.47 3.46 9.38
C GLY A 422 -9.22 3.08 10.66
N THR A 423 -10.53 3.24 10.64
CA THR A 423 -11.44 2.82 11.71
C THR A 423 -12.82 2.53 11.16
N ALA A 424 -13.63 1.79 11.91
CA ALA A 424 -15.02 1.53 11.57
C ALA A 424 -15.93 1.65 12.79
N VAL A 425 -17.21 1.93 12.55
CA VAL A 425 -18.27 1.83 13.56
C VAL A 425 -19.40 0.95 13.03
N PHE A 426 -19.90 0.04 13.87
CA PHE A 426 -21.07 -0.80 13.61
C PHE A 426 -22.21 -0.32 14.48
N THR A 427 -23.29 0.15 13.86
CA THR A 427 -24.48 0.70 14.53
C THR A 427 -25.65 0.81 13.56
N ARG A 428 -26.87 0.81 14.09
CA ARG A 428 -28.09 1.17 13.35
C ARG A 428 -28.52 2.62 13.61
N SER A 429 -27.82 3.34 14.51
CA SER A 429 -28.11 4.72 14.86
C SER A 429 -27.38 5.71 13.95
N GLY A 430 -28.10 6.43 13.10
CA GLY A 430 -27.53 7.50 12.28
C GLY A 430 -26.93 8.65 13.10
N GLY A 431 -27.49 8.91 14.31
CA GLY A 431 -26.94 9.91 15.22
C GLY A 431 -25.57 9.52 15.78
N ALA A 432 -25.40 8.23 16.18
CA ALA A 432 -24.13 7.71 16.67
C ALA A 432 -23.08 7.68 15.54
N ALA A 433 -23.47 7.23 14.33
CA ALA A 433 -22.59 7.24 13.17
C ALA A 433 -22.07 8.65 12.85
N ARG A 434 -22.97 9.63 12.76
CA ARG A 434 -22.62 11.04 12.50
C ARG A 434 -21.70 11.63 13.57
N LYS A 435 -21.95 11.31 14.86
CA LYS A 435 -21.06 11.73 15.96
C LYS A 435 -19.68 11.14 15.78
N PHE A 436 -19.60 9.82 15.51
CA PHE A 436 -18.34 9.13 15.27
C PHE A 436 -17.55 9.75 14.11
N GLU A 437 -18.18 9.95 12.94
CA GLU A 437 -17.55 10.56 11.77
C GLU A 437 -16.95 11.94 12.04
N ARG A 438 -17.59 12.74 12.88
CA ARG A 438 -17.16 14.12 13.18
C ARG A 438 -16.05 14.21 14.21
N GLU A 439 -16.03 13.29 15.18
CA GLU A 439 -15.17 13.40 16.37
C GLU A 439 -13.94 12.48 16.29
N ILE A 440 -13.94 11.50 15.37
CA ILE A 440 -12.84 10.58 15.20
C ILE A 440 -11.70 11.21 14.39
N GLU A 441 -10.47 11.12 14.90
CA GLU A 441 -9.27 11.70 14.27
C GLU A 441 -8.48 10.62 13.54
N VAL A 442 -9.05 10.07 12.48
CA VAL A 442 -8.48 8.98 11.66
C VAL A 442 -8.69 9.29 10.19
N GLY A 443 -7.74 8.91 9.33
CA GLY A 443 -7.75 9.26 7.92
C GLY A 443 -8.86 8.62 7.09
N MET A 444 -9.29 7.39 7.44
CA MET A 444 -10.33 6.65 6.71
C MET A 444 -11.35 6.07 7.69
N VAL A 445 -12.63 6.35 7.47
CA VAL A 445 -13.73 5.98 8.39
C VAL A 445 -14.79 5.16 7.66
N GLY A 446 -15.18 4.02 8.23
CA GLY A 446 -16.27 3.18 7.74
C GLY A 446 -17.46 3.19 8.69
N VAL A 447 -18.67 3.26 8.15
CA VAL A 447 -19.91 3.02 8.88
C VAL A 447 -20.50 1.72 8.36
N ASN A 448 -20.53 0.69 9.21
CA ASN A 448 -20.88 -0.69 8.83
C ASN A 448 -20.01 -1.27 7.70
N VAL A 449 -18.83 -0.71 7.48
CA VAL A 449 -17.81 -1.16 6.53
C VAL A 449 -16.51 -1.34 7.30
N PRO A 450 -16.04 -2.58 7.53
CA PRO A 450 -14.90 -2.83 8.43
C PRO A 450 -13.57 -2.32 7.87
N ILE A 451 -13.40 -2.39 6.55
CA ILE A 451 -12.17 -1.96 5.86
C ILE A 451 -12.52 -0.84 4.88
N PRO A 452 -12.51 0.43 5.32
CA PRO A 452 -12.94 1.58 4.50
C PRO A 452 -11.85 2.01 3.51
N VAL A 453 -11.30 1.09 2.72
CA VAL A 453 -10.37 1.43 1.63
C VAL A 453 -11.13 2.23 0.58
N PRO A 454 -10.74 3.48 0.31
CA PRO A 454 -11.46 4.32 -0.63
C PRO A 454 -11.38 3.77 -2.05
N ILE A 455 -12.40 4.06 -2.85
CA ILE A 455 -12.37 3.85 -4.29
C ILE A 455 -11.30 4.74 -4.94
N ALA A 456 -10.74 4.32 -6.07
CA ALA A 456 -9.51 4.87 -6.65
C ALA A 456 -9.46 6.39 -6.89
N PHE A 457 -10.60 7.06 -7.05
CA PHE A 457 -10.66 8.52 -7.23
C PHE A 457 -10.70 9.33 -5.93
N TYR A 458 -10.83 8.66 -4.75
CA TYR A 458 -10.49 9.23 -3.44
C TYR A 458 -9.10 8.79 -3.03
N SER A 459 -8.41 9.59 -2.23
CA SER A 459 -7.03 9.29 -1.83
C SER A 459 -6.98 8.40 -0.59
N PHE A 460 -6.04 7.45 -0.60
CA PHE A 460 -5.78 6.54 0.51
C PHE A 460 -4.65 7.09 1.37
N GLY A 461 -4.89 7.24 2.67
CA GLY A 461 -3.85 7.63 3.62
C GLY A 461 -4.39 7.83 5.02
N GLY A 462 -3.50 7.72 6.00
CA GLY A 462 -3.76 7.93 7.41
C GLY A 462 -3.26 9.28 7.90
N TRP A 463 -3.39 9.49 9.22
CA TRP A 463 -2.83 10.61 9.95
C TRP A 463 -1.77 10.13 10.93
N ARG A 464 -1.11 11.01 11.64
CA ARG A 464 -0.10 10.71 12.69
C ARG A 464 1.00 9.77 12.18
N ASN A 465 1.34 8.72 12.94
CA ASN A 465 2.38 7.75 12.56
C ASN A 465 1.98 6.79 11.42
N SER A 466 0.75 6.91 10.91
CA SER A 466 0.32 6.15 9.73
C SER A 466 0.64 6.84 8.39
N LEU A 467 1.07 8.09 8.40
CA LEU A 467 1.55 8.82 7.21
C LEU A 467 2.57 9.88 7.60
N PHE A 468 3.70 9.89 6.92
CA PHE A 468 4.69 10.97 6.95
C PHE A 468 4.71 11.67 5.60
N GLY A 469 4.53 12.99 5.61
CA GLY A 469 4.22 13.82 4.45
C GLY A 469 2.74 14.19 4.41
N ASP A 470 2.36 15.17 3.57
CA ASP A 470 1.02 15.76 3.59
C ASP A 470 0.07 15.17 2.55
N GLN A 471 0.59 14.45 1.53
CA GLN A 471 -0.20 13.97 0.41
C GLN A 471 -0.40 12.47 0.47
N HIS A 472 -1.65 12.06 0.33
CA HIS A 472 -2.07 10.66 0.28
C HIS A 472 -1.79 10.03 -1.10
N VAL A 473 -1.83 8.69 -1.20
CA VAL A 473 -1.61 7.98 -2.47
C VAL A 473 -2.89 7.97 -3.30
N HIS A 474 -2.72 7.88 -4.61
CA HIS A 474 -3.74 7.95 -5.68
C HIS A 474 -4.78 9.08 -5.51
N GLY A 475 -5.89 9.06 -6.26
CA GLY A 475 -6.85 10.17 -6.28
C GLY A 475 -6.21 11.52 -6.64
N MET A 476 -6.89 12.61 -6.31
CA MET A 476 -6.37 13.96 -6.61
C MET A 476 -5.07 14.30 -5.88
N GLU A 477 -4.88 13.79 -4.66
CA GLU A 477 -3.64 14.04 -3.92
C GLU A 477 -2.45 13.34 -4.58
N GLY A 478 -2.64 12.14 -5.14
CA GLY A 478 -1.63 11.48 -5.96
C GLY A 478 -1.26 12.30 -7.19
N VAL A 479 -2.23 12.93 -7.87
CA VAL A 479 -1.95 13.84 -8.99
C VAL A 479 -1.16 15.06 -8.52
N ARG A 480 -1.51 15.65 -7.39
CA ARG A 480 -0.77 16.77 -6.79
C ARG A 480 0.63 16.35 -6.36
N PHE A 481 0.77 15.17 -5.80
CA PHE A 481 2.07 14.61 -5.40
C PHE A 481 3.03 14.47 -6.58
N TYR A 482 2.58 13.97 -7.72
CA TYR A 482 3.42 13.73 -8.89
C TYR A 482 3.52 14.93 -9.86
N THR A 483 2.95 16.08 -9.51
CA THR A 483 3.03 17.30 -10.32
C THR A 483 3.40 18.53 -9.49
N ARG A 484 3.94 19.55 -10.16
CA ARG A 484 4.12 20.89 -9.58
C ARG A 484 3.36 21.91 -10.40
N GLY A 485 2.77 22.89 -9.74
CA GLY A 485 2.16 24.05 -10.37
C GLY A 485 3.21 25.05 -10.84
N LYS A 486 2.98 25.67 -12.00
CA LYS A 486 3.69 26.84 -12.49
C LYS A 486 2.65 27.89 -12.83
N VAL A 487 2.81 29.08 -12.31
CA VAL A 487 1.96 30.22 -12.66
C VAL A 487 2.70 31.06 -13.71
N ILE A 488 1.97 31.45 -14.72
CA ILE A 488 2.49 32.26 -15.85
C ILE A 488 1.63 33.52 -15.91
N THR A 489 2.28 34.68 -15.78
CA THR A 489 1.66 35.97 -15.93
C THR A 489 2.14 36.54 -17.26
N THR A 490 1.21 36.94 -18.13
CA THR A 490 1.50 37.32 -19.50
C THR A 490 0.96 38.72 -19.75
N ARG A 491 1.79 39.60 -20.33
CA ARG A 491 1.38 40.88 -20.89
C ARG A 491 1.91 40.96 -22.31
N TRP A 492 1.03 41.27 -23.26
CA TRP A 492 1.43 41.56 -24.63
C TRP A 492 1.41 43.08 -24.82
N PRO A 493 2.58 43.74 -25.00
CA PRO A 493 2.60 45.21 -25.21
C PRO A 493 1.91 45.55 -26.50
N ASP A 494 0.98 46.49 -26.44
CA ASP A 494 0.49 47.19 -27.63
C ASP A 494 1.62 48.05 -28.20
N ALA A 495 1.70 48.15 -29.54
CA ALA A 495 2.70 48.95 -30.23
C ALA A 495 2.66 50.46 -29.81
N ASN A 496 1.53 50.91 -29.26
CA ASN A 496 1.31 52.26 -28.75
C ASN A 496 1.36 52.34 -27.22
N ALA A 497 1.68 51.27 -26.50
CA ALA A 497 1.71 51.28 -25.04
C ALA A 497 2.95 52.06 -24.54
N LEU A 498 2.75 52.86 -23.52
CA LEU A 498 3.85 53.50 -22.79
C LEU A 498 4.78 52.46 -22.20
N PRO A 499 6.10 52.70 -22.16
CA PRO A 499 7.03 51.75 -21.54
C PRO A 499 6.61 51.43 -20.11
N ALA A 500 6.71 50.16 -19.74
CA ALA A 500 6.39 49.71 -18.39
C ALA A 500 7.19 50.50 -17.35
N GLY A 501 6.53 51.22 -16.47
CA GLY A 501 7.17 51.85 -15.33
C GLY A 501 7.77 50.83 -14.37
N PHE A 502 8.66 51.24 -13.47
CA PHE A 502 9.27 50.39 -12.45
C PHE A 502 8.29 49.94 -11.35
N ASN A 503 7.03 50.30 -11.46
CA ASN A 503 6.00 49.93 -10.49
C ASN A 503 5.39 48.55 -10.81
N MET A 504 5.11 47.79 -9.75
CA MET A 504 4.35 46.53 -9.92
C MET A 504 2.95 46.83 -10.52
N PRO A 505 2.48 46.01 -11.48
CA PRO A 505 1.11 46.14 -11.97
C PRO A 505 0.13 46.00 -10.82
N THR A 506 -0.75 46.94 -10.64
CA THR A 506 -1.83 46.97 -9.65
C THR A 506 -3.19 47.09 -10.35
N LEU A 507 -4.27 46.82 -9.63
CA LEU A 507 -5.63 46.89 -10.15
C LEU A 507 -6.17 48.31 -10.37
N GLY A 508 -5.38 49.34 -10.14
CA GLY A 508 -5.81 50.73 -10.35
C GLY A 508 -4.85 51.72 -9.79
#